data_92e875a71d66d925ea61407ff100f35e
#
_entry.id   92e875a71d66d925ea61407ff100f35e
#
_cell.length_a   1.000
_cell.length_b   1.000
_cell.length_c   1.000
_cell.angle_alpha   90.00
_cell.angle_beta   90.00
_cell.angle_gamma   90.00
#
_symmetry.space_group_name_H-M   'P 1'
#
loop_
_entity.id
_entity.type
_entity.pdbx_description
1 polymer ?
#
loop_
_entity_poly.entity_id
_entity_poly.type
_entity_poly.pdbx_seq_one_letter_code
_entity_poly.pdbx_strand_id
1 'polypeptide(L)'
;MRIYVVERGDSVDTIAESQGIPVQNLIFDNQIGYPYRLAVGQALYIRDETPSEERVPLYVFGYAYPIITPDNLENTLPFLTDLYVFSYGFTMEGELVPPMSPDDWMIERAWQLGVRPILTLTPLGPDGHFNNNLVSEAVHNMEVQQRLIWNLGLKMLEKGFGGLDFDFEYIMADDRVAYADFVRLTTQIMNRFGYQVTVALAPKTSATQPGLLYEGVDYALLGEAANRVFLMTYEWGYTYGPTGDM
;
A
#
# COMPACT_ATOMS: atom_id res chain seq x y z
N MET A 1 22.22 12.28 7.26
CA MET A 1 21.00 11.94 8.02
C MET A 1 21.40 11.73 9.47
N ARG A 2 20.79 12.46 10.40
CA ARG A 2 21.02 12.28 11.85
C ARG A 2 19.68 12.01 12.53
N ILE A 3 19.71 11.21 13.60
CA ILE A 3 18.55 10.97 14.44
C ILE A 3 18.84 11.59 15.81
N TYR A 4 17.88 12.38 16.31
CA TYR A 4 17.90 12.92 17.67
C TYR A 4 16.84 12.19 18.49
N VAL A 5 17.19 11.75 19.69
CA VAL A 5 16.25 11.12 20.63
C VAL A 5 15.85 12.15 21.67
N VAL A 6 14.57 12.43 21.79
CA VAL A 6 14.01 13.44 22.69
C VAL A 6 14.32 13.10 24.16
N GLU A 7 14.89 14.05 24.88
CA GLU A 7 15.22 13.95 26.30
C GLU A 7 14.23 14.74 27.16
N ARG A 8 14.31 14.54 28.45
CA ARG A 8 13.43 15.23 29.40
C ARG A 8 13.72 16.73 29.44
N GLY A 9 12.73 17.54 29.14
CA GLY A 9 12.83 18.99 29.10
C GLY A 9 13.00 19.58 27.71
N ASP A 10 13.10 18.72 26.68
CA ASP A 10 13.18 19.17 25.30
C ASP A 10 11.86 19.76 24.80
N SER A 11 12.02 20.71 23.91
CA SER A 11 10.96 21.25 23.06
C SER A 11 11.44 21.30 21.61
N VAL A 12 10.52 21.46 20.66
CA VAL A 12 10.90 21.64 19.24
C VAL A 12 11.87 22.80 19.04
N ASP A 13 11.73 23.87 19.82
CA ASP A 13 12.59 25.05 19.74
C ASP A 13 14.01 24.74 20.25
N THR A 14 14.13 24.12 21.45
CA THR A 14 15.43 23.80 22.03
C THR A 14 16.20 22.79 21.22
N ILE A 15 15.50 21.77 20.66
CA ILE A 15 16.13 20.79 19.79
C ILE A 15 16.59 21.45 18.48
N ALA A 16 15.74 22.23 17.81
CA ALA A 16 16.10 22.90 16.56
C ALA A 16 17.31 23.81 16.74
N GLU A 17 17.36 24.61 17.83
CA GLU A 17 18.49 25.46 18.19
C GLU A 17 19.75 24.62 18.40
N SER A 18 19.68 23.54 19.17
CA SER A 18 20.84 22.69 19.46
C SER A 18 21.40 21.99 18.21
N GLN A 19 20.52 21.70 17.24
CA GLN A 19 20.89 21.04 16.00
C GLN A 19 21.25 22.03 14.86
N GLY A 20 21.07 23.34 15.08
CA GLY A 20 21.38 24.39 14.12
C GLY A 20 20.46 24.40 12.90
N ILE A 21 19.19 24.00 13.06
CA ILE A 21 18.20 23.93 11.98
C ILE A 21 17.00 24.85 12.29
N PRO A 22 16.27 25.32 11.26
CA PRO A 22 15.01 26.02 11.46
C PRO A 22 13.96 25.14 12.14
N VAL A 23 13.25 25.68 13.15
CA VAL A 23 12.18 24.98 13.88
C VAL A 23 11.13 24.42 12.93
N GLN A 24 10.76 25.18 11.90
CA GLN A 24 9.78 24.75 10.89
C GLN A 24 10.23 23.51 10.13
N ASN A 25 11.53 23.36 9.84
CA ASN A 25 12.06 22.17 9.20
C ASN A 25 11.95 20.96 10.12
N LEU A 26 12.28 21.11 11.41
CA LEU A 26 12.13 20.04 12.39
C LEU A 26 10.67 19.57 12.49
N ILE A 27 9.73 20.50 12.57
CA ILE A 27 8.30 20.22 12.66
C ILE A 27 7.81 19.51 11.38
N PHE A 28 8.14 20.06 10.22
CA PHE A 28 7.71 19.54 8.92
C PHE A 28 8.27 18.14 8.64
N ASP A 29 9.59 17.97 8.81
CA ASP A 29 10.29 16.74 8.49
C ASP A 29 9.86 15.55 9.38
N ASN A 30 9.35 15.85 10.59
CA ASN A 30 8.88 14.86 11.56
C ASN A 30 7.37 14.84 11.72
N GLN A 31 6.62 15.62 10.91
CA GLN A 31 5.15 15.68 10.94
C GLN A 31 4.59 15.97 12.35
N ILE A 32 5.26 16.86 13.11
CA ILE A 32 4.88 17.18 14.48
C ILE A 32 3.66 18.11 14.47
N GLY A 33 2.49 17.56 14.83
CA GLY A 33 1.26 18.34 14.89
C GLY A 33 1.22 19.35 16.04
N TYR A 34 0.49 20.48 15.82
CA TYR A 34 0.21 21.41 16.91
C TYR A 34 -0.55 20.70 18.05
N PRO A 35 -0.23 20.91 19.34
CA PRO A 35 0.65 21.95 19.91
C PRO A 35 2.14 21.53 20.07
N TYR A 36 2.69 20.76 19.14
CA TYR A 36 4.12 20.40 19.03
C TYR A 36 4.66 19.63 20.26
N ARG A 37 3.85 18.71 20.78
CA ARG A 37 4.23 17.89 21.93
C ARG A 37 5.19 16.80 21.51
N LEU A 38 6.22 16.61 22.29
CA LEU A 38 7.21 15.54 22.12
C LEU A 38 7.12 14.55 23.28
N ALA A 39 7.36 13.29 22.99
CA ALA A 39 7.51 12.25 24.00
C ALA A 39 9.00 12.00 24.27
N VAL A 40 9.37 11.84 25.53
CA VAL A 40 10.74 11.42 25.91
C VAL A 40 11.01 10.04 25.29
N GLY A 41 12.15 9.91 24.59
CA GLY A 41 12.49 8.71 23.82
C GLY A 41 12.02 8.72 22.36
N GLN A 42 11.22 9.72 21.93
CA GLN A 42 10.84 9.88 20.53
C GLN A 42 12.06 10.14 19.67
N ALA A 43 12.21 9.39 18.57
CA ALA A 43 13.24 9.63 17.58
C ALA A 43 12.79 10.71 16.58
N LEU A 44 13.63 11.71 16.37
CA LEU A 44 13.39 12.78 15.41
C LEU A 44 14.47 12.76 14.31
N TYR A 45 14.02 12.85 13.06
CA TYR A 45 14.88 13.02 11.91
C TYR A 45 15.43 14.46 11.87
N ILE A 46 16.74 14.58 11.75
CA ILE A 46 17.42 15.85 11.55
C ILE A 46 18.02 15.87 10.14
N ARG A 47 17.52 16.77 9.31
CA ARG A 47 18.00 16.92 7.93
C ARG A 47 19.41 17.50 7.95
N ASP A 48 20.35 16.86 7.25
CA ASP A 48 21.64 17.47 6.95
C ASP A 48 21.45 18.46 5.80
N GLU A 49 21.88 19.70 5.99
CA GLU A 49 21.79 20.73 4.94
C GLU A 49 22.78 20.54 3.80
N THR A 50 23.72 19.61 3.95
CA THR A 50 24.64 19.26 2.86
C THR A 50 23.86 18.43 1.83
N PRO A 51 23.65 18.95 0.59
CA PRO A 51 23.05 18.13 -0.45
C PRO A 51 23.98 16.93 -0.68
N SER A 52 23.48 15.71 -0.51
CA SER A 52 24.22 14.56 -1.04
C SER A 52 24.26 14.75 -2.56
N GLU A 53 25.44 14.75 -3.15
CA GLU A 53 25.62 14.90 -4.60
C GLU A 53 24.98 13.73 -5.38
N GLU A 54 24.67 12.62 -4.71
CA GLU A 54 23.95 11.48 -5.28
C GLU A 54 22.52 11.38 -4.71
N ARG A 55 21.54 11.88 -5.46
CA ARG A 55 20.13 11.56 -5.22
C ARG A 55 19.85 10.19 -5.82
N VAL A 56 19.68 9.19 -4.96
CA VAL A 56 19.17 7.89 -5.40
C VAL A 56 17.66 8.03 -5.69
N PRO A 57 17.21 7.72 -6.90
CA PRO A 57 15.78 7.74 -7.20
C PRO A 57 15.07 6.68 -6.33
N LEU A 58 14.12 7.11 -5.52
CA LEU A 58 13.29 6.22 -4.72
C LEU A 58 11.96 5.99 -5.43
N TYR A 59 11.50 4.75 -5.35
CA TYR A 59 10.16 4.38 -5.75
C TYR A 59 9.26 4.47 -4.52
N VAL A 60 8.32 5.41 -4.53
CA VAL A 60 7.44 5.68 -3.39
C VAL A 60 6.00 5.48 -3.83
N PHE A 61 5.24 4.71 -3.07
CA PHE A 61 3.82 4.52 -3.34
C PHE A 61 3.02 4.58 -2.03
N GLY A 62 1.75 4.91 -2.16
CA GLY A 62 0.85 5.02 -1.02
C GLY A 62 -0.56 4.58 -1.37
N TYR A 63 -1.23 3.96 -0.40
CA TYR A 63 -2.64 3.61 -0.49
C TYR A 63 -3.50 4.78 -0.04
N ALA A 64 -4.60 5.02 -0.75
CA ALA A 64 -5.59 5.99 -0.35
C ALA A 64 -7.00 5.50 -0.66
N TYR A 65 -7.91 5.70 0.31
CA TYR A 65 -9.35 5.51 0.10
C TYR A 65 -9.93 6.71 -0.67
N PRO A 66 -10.95 6.52 -1.53
CA PRO A 66 -11.62 7.62 -2.24
C PRO A 66 -12.32 8.65 -1.35
N ILE A 67 -12.39 8.40 -0.06
CA ILE A 67 -12.87 9.36 0.96
C ILE A 67 -11.77 10.30 1.50
N ILE A 68 -10.53 10.17 1.03
CA ILE A 68 -9.44 11.09 1.37
C ILE A 68 -9.86 12.54 1.02
N THR A 69 -9.46 13.50 1.83
CA THR A 69 -9.72 14.90 1.47
C THR A 69 -8.83 15.35 0.31
N PRO A 70 -9.33 16.21 -0.59
CA PRO A 70 -8.51 16.75 -1.68
C PRO A 70 -7.19 17.35 -1.21
N ASP A 71 -7.22 18.13 -0.11
CA ASP A 71 -6.00 18.75 0.44
C ASP A 71 -4.96 17.72 0.86
N ASN A 72 -5.37 16.60 1.48
CA ASN A 72 -4.43 15.54 1.87
C ASN A 72 -3.84 14.86 0.65
N LEU A 73 -4.65 14.59 -0.37
CA LEU A 73 -4.16 13.98 -1.61
C LEU A 73 -3.18 14.92 -2.32
N GLU A 74 -3.53 16.20 -2.49
CA GLU A 74 -2.68 17.22 -3.13
C GLU A 74 -1.32 17.38 -2.44
N ASN A 75 -1.31 17.35 -1.12
CA ASN A 75 -0.08 17.46 -0.34
C ASN A 75 0.79 16.21 -0.39
N THR A 76 0.23 15.06 -0.72
CA THR A 76 0.93 13.76 -0.72
C THR A 76 1.43 13.35 -2.11
N LEU A 77 0.63 13.56 -3.15
CA LEU A 77 0.94 13.14 -4.52
C LEU A 77 2.34 13.54 -5.01
N PRO A 78 2.87 14.76 -4.74
CA PRO A 78 4.21 15.15 -5.21
C PRO A 78 5.36 14.27 -4.70
N PHE A 79 5.13 13.46 -3.68
CA PHE A 79 6.11 12.55 -3.11
C PHE A 79 5.94 11.10 -3.57
N LEU A 80 4.91 10.81 -4.37
CA LEU A 80 4.61 9.47 -4.83
C LEU A 80 5.07 9.23 -6.26
N THR A 81 5.43 7.99 -6.54
CA THR A 81 5.56 7.42 -7.89
C THR A 81 4.24 6.80 -8.33
N ASP A 82 3.59 6.06 -7.41
CA ASP A 82 2.31 5.40 -7.65
C ASP A 82 1.32 5.72 -6.52
N LEU A 83 0.05 5.90 -6.89
CA LEU A 83 -1.09 6.02 -5.98
C LEU A 83 -1.94 4.76 -6.08
N TYR A 84 -2.03 3.99 -5.02
CA TYR A 84 -2.86 2.78 -4.94
C TYR A 84 -4.25 3.17 -4.45
N VAL A 85 -5.25 3.05 -5.32
CA VAL A 85 -6.65 3.41 -5.00
C VAL A 85 -7.32 2.22 -4.33
N PHE A 86 -7.64 2.35 -3.06
CA PHE A 86 -8.18 1.29 -2.22
C PHE A 86 -9.69 1.43 -2.06
N SER A 87 -10.52 0.49 -2.50
CA SER A 87 -10.21 -0.68 -3.30
C SER A 87 -11.44 -1.13 -4.10
N TYR A 88 -11.21 -1.93 -5.09
CA TYR A 88 -12.24 -2.70 -5.78
C TYR A 88 -12.38 -4.06 -5.13
N GLY A 89 -13.62 -4.52 -4.99
CA GLY A 89 -13.95 -5.88 -4.62
C GLY A 89 -14.40 -6.70 -5.82
N PHE A 90 -14.87 -7.93 -5.59
CA PHE A 90 -15.46 -8.76 -6.63
C PHE A 90 -16.50 -9.74 -6.07
N THR A 91 -17.34 -10.29 -6.95
CA THR A 91 -18.37 -11.28 -6.62
C THR A 91 -17.89 -12.71 -6.88
N MET A 92 -18.66 -13.70 -6.44
CA MET A 92 -18.42 -15.13 -6.73
C MET A 92 -18.47 -15.43 -8.24
N GLU A 93 -19.10 -14.58 -9.04
CA GLU A 93 -19.15 -14.68 -10.49
C GLU A 93 -18.02 -13.94 -11.21
N GLY A 94 -17.13 -13.25 -10.47
CA GLY A 94 -16.02 -12.48 -11.04
C GLY A 94 -16.39 -11.08 -11.55
N GLU A 95 -17.55 -10.54 -11.13
CA GLU A 95 -17.92 -9.16 -11.41
C GLU A 95 -17.24 -8.22 -10.42
N LEU A 96 -16.78 -7.03 -10.87
CA LEU A 96 -16.14 -6.08 -10.00
C LEU A 96 -17.14 -5.29 -9.16
N VAL A 97 -16.80 -5.10 -7.90
CA VAL A 97 -17.50 -4.23 -6.95
C VAL A 97 -16.67 -2.95 -6.81
N PRO A 98 -17.15 -1.80 -7.28
CA PRO A 98 -16.40 -0.54 -7.17
C PRO A 98 -16.35 -0.05 -5.73
N PRO A 99 -15.42 0.86 -5.38
CA PRO A 99 -15.40 1.51 -4.09
C PRO A 99 -16.70 2.30 -3.85
N MET A 100 -17.07 2.47 -2.57
CA MET A 100 -18.32 3.17 -2.20
C MET A 100 -18.36 4.64 -2.61
N SER A 101 -17.20 5.28 -2.70
CA SER A 101 -17.05 6.66 -3.13
C SER A 101 -16.42 6.73 -4.52
N PRO A 102 -16.81 7.71 -5.37
CA PRO A 102 -16.19 7.88 -6.69
C PRO A 102 -14.68 8.11 -6.58
N ASP A 103 -13.91 7.43 -7.40
CA ASP A 103 -12.45 7.46 -7.42
C ASP A 103 -11.86 8.19 -8.64
N ASP A 104 -12.70 8.56 -9.62
CA ASP A 104 -12.27 9.18 -10.87
C ASP A 104 -11.39 10.42 -10.65
N TRP A 105 -11.77 11.26 -9.69
CA TRP A 105 -11.06 12.49 -9.35
C TRP A 105 -9.62 12.23 -8.86
N MET A 106 -9.40 11.13 -8.14
CA MET A 106 -8.07 10.75 -7.64
C MET A 106 -7.20 10.26 -8.79
N ILE A 107 -7.77 9.45 -9.68
CA ILE A 107 -7.09 8.90 -10.86
C ILE A 107 -6.65 10.04 -11.78
N GLU A 108 -7.59 10.94 -12.11
CA GLU A 108 -7.31 12.11 -12.93
C GLU A 108 -6.23 13.00 -12.31
N ARG A 109 -6.35 13.26 -11.00
CA ARG A 109 -5.39 14.12 -10.31
C ARG A 109 -4.00 13.53 -10.21
N ALA A 110 -3.90 12.22 -9.97
CA ALA A 110 -2.63 11.51 -9.97
C ALA A 110 -1.90 11.68 -11.31
N TRP A 111 -2.58 11.44 -12.43
CA TRP A 111 -1.99 11.62 -13.76
C TRP A 111 -1.55 13.07 -14.05
N GLN A 112 -2.33 14.06 -13.62
CA GLN A 112 -1.97 15.48 -13.78
C GLN A 112 -0.65 15.83 -13.10
N LEU A 113 -0.31 15.14 -12.02
CA LEU A 113 0.93 15.33 -11.26
C LEU A 113 2.04 14.33 -11.62
N GLY A 114 1.81 13.49 -12.64
CA GLY A 114 2.78 12.49 -13.11
C GLY A 114 2.89 11.27 -12.19
N VAL A 115 1.91 11.06 -11.30
CA VAL A 115 1.79 9.90 -10.42
C VAL A 115 0.88 8.86 -11.09
N ARG A 116 1.31 7.61 -11.11
CA ARG A 116 0.55 6.54 -11.76
C ARG A 116 -0.50 5.97 -10.79
N PRO A 117 -1.81 6.02 -11.12
CA PRO A 117 -2.85 5.40 -10.32
C PRO A 117 -2.89 3.89 -10.54
N ILE A 118 -2.96 3.12 -9.47
CA ILE A 118 -3.01 1.66 -9.46
C ILE A 118 -4.36 1.22 -8.92
N LEU A 119 -5.02 0.28 -9.59
CA LEU A 119 -6.22 -0.35 -9.10
C LEU A 119 -5.84 -1.40 -8.06
N THR A 120 -6.30 -1.24 -6.81
CA THR A 120 -6.15 -2.29 -5.80
C THR A 120 -7.39 -3.17 -5.78
N LEU A 121 -7.18 -4.48 -5.98
CA LEU A 121 -8.21 -5.50 -5.87
C LEU A 121 -8.09 -6.21 -4.52
N THR A 122 -9.20 -6.26 -3.78
CA THR A 122 -9.31 -6.95 -2.49
C THR A 122 -10.45 -7.97 -2.54
N PRO A 123 -10.42 -9.04 -1.72
CA PRO A 123 -11.52 -10.00 -1.67
C PRO A 123 -12.70 -9.44 -0.85
N LEU A 124 -13.16 -8.23 -1.18
CA LEU A 124 -14.37 -7.60 -0.64
C LEU A 124 -15.57 -7.99 -1.48
N GLY A 125 -16.56 -8.57 -0.82
CA GLY A 125 -17.86 -8.85 -1.45
C GLY A 125 -18.74 -7.59 -1.58
N PRO A 126 -19.91 -7.70 -2.21
CA PRO A 126 -20.89 -6.63 -2.33
C PRO A 126 -21.39 -6.10 -0.98
N ASP A 127 -21.23 -6.86 0.09
CA ASP A 127 -21.55 -6.49 1.47
C ASP A 127 -20.46 -5.65 2.15
N GLY A 128 -19.34 -5.41 1.47
CA GLY A 128 -18.18 -4.65 1.97
C GLY A 128 -17.32 -5.37 2.99
N HIS A 129 -17.50 -6.70 3.12
CA HIS A 129 -16.70 -7.52 4.03
C HIS A 129 -15.70 -8.39 3.29
N PHE A 130 -14.54 -8.62 3.90
CA PHE A 130 -13.56 -9.59 3.41
C PHE A 130 -14.16 -11.01 3.43
N ASN A 131 -13.99 -11.74 2.33
CA ASN A 131 -14.52 -13.08 2.17
C ASN A 131 -13.50 -13.99 1.46
N ASN A 132 -12.90 -14.90 2.21
CA ASN A 132 -11.88 -15.83 1.70
C ASN A 132 -12.42 -16.77 0.62
N ASN A 133 -13.72 -17.06 0.63
CA ASN A 133 -14.33 -17.91 -0.39
C ASN A 133 -14.27 -17.26 -1.77
N LEU A 134 -14.22 -15.93 -1.85
CA LEU A 134 -14.00 -15.21 -3.11
C LEU A 134 -12.63 -15.56 -3.71
N VAL A 135 -11.60 -15.66 -2.86
CA VAL A 135 -10.27 -16.06 -3.30
C VAL A 135 -10.30 -17.49 -3.83
N SER A 136 -10.83 -18.44 -3.03
CA SER A 136 -10.93 -19.84 -3.44
C SER A 136 -11.70 -20.00 -4.75
N GLU A 137 -12.81 -19.30 -4.94
CA GLU A 137 -13.57 -19.33 -6.19
C GLU A 137 -12.75 -18.78 -7.36
N ALA A 138 -12.11 -17.61 -7.20
CA ALA A 138 -11.32 -16.99 -8.27
C ALA A 138 -10.12 -17.84 -8.70
N VAL A 139 -9.52 -18.62 -7.79
CA VAL A 139 -8.31 -19.40 -8.11
C VAL A 139 -8.62 -20.83 -8.59
N HIS A 140 -9.78 -21.39 -8.27
CA HIS A 140 -10.16 -22.75 -8.66
C HIS A 140 -11.21 -22.83 -9.76
N ASN A 141 -11.99 -21.77 -9.99
CA ASN A 141 -12.99 -21.73 -11.07
C ASN A 141 -12.44 -20.94 -12.26
N MET A 142 -12.08 -21.66 -13.33
CA MET A 142 -11.48 -21.06 -14.53
C MET A 142 -12.40 -20.02 -15.19
N GLU A 143 -13.72 -20.22 -15.16
CA GLU A 143 -14.67 -19.28 -15.77
C GLU A 143 -14.71 -17.97 -14.99
N VAL A 144 -14.77 -18.05 -13.66
CA VAL A 144 -14.72 -16.88 -12.77
C VAL A 144 -13.38 -16.16 -12.90
N GLN A 145 -12.28 -16.90 -12.91
CA GLN A 145 -10.93 -16.36 -13.09
C GLN A 145 -10.80 -15.56 -14.39
N GLN A 146 -11.23 -16.12 -15.51
CA GLN A 146 -11.17 -15.45 -16.80
C GLN A 146 -12.05 -14.20 -16.83
N ARG A 147 -13.25 -14.27 -16.26
CA ARG A 147 -14.17 -13.14 -16.19
C ARG A 147 -13.60 -12.02 -15.31
N LEU A 148 -13.05 -12.35 -14.16
CA LEU A 148 -12.42 -11.37 -13.27
C LEU A 148 -11.25 -10.66 -13.94
N ILE A 149 -10.33 -11.40 -14.57
CA ILE A 149 -9.20 -10.82 -15.30
C ILE A 149 -9.68 -9.90 -16.44
N TRP A 150 -10.70 -10.33 -17.18
CA TRP A 150 -11.29 -9.53 -18.25
C TRP A 150 -11.90 -8.23 -17.71
N ASN A 151 -12.71 -8.30 -16.66
CA ASN A 151 -13.36 -7.16 -16.04
C ASN A 151 -12.33 -6.18 -15.45
N LEU A 152 -11.25 -6.67 -14.86
CA LEU A 152 -10.12 -5.84 -14.41
C LEU A 152 -9.50 -5.07 -15.58
N GLY A 153 -9.17 -5.75 -16.66
CA GLY A 153 -8.60 -5.10 -17.86
C GLY A 153 -9.51 -4.03 -18.44
N LEU A 154 -10.80 -4.31 -18.55
CA LEU A 154 -11.80 -3.34 -19.02
C LEU A 154 -11.91 -2.14 -18.07
N LYS A 155 -11.97 -2.37 -16.76
CA LYS A 155 -12.09 -1.31 -15.77
C LYS A 155 -10.85 -0.42 -15.72
N MET A 156 -9.67 -1.03 -15.81
CA MET A 156 -8.41 -0.28 -15.86
C MET A 156 -8.33 0.60 -17.10
N LEU A 157 -8.76 0.10 -18.24
CA LEU A 157 -8.79 0.88 -19.49
C LEU A 157 -9.85 2.00 -19.41
N GLU A 158 -11.05 1.70 -18.92
CA GLU A 158 -12.15 2.67 -18.79
C GLU A 158 -11.77 3.85 -17.90
N LYS A 159 -11.16 3.58 -16.76
CA LYS A 159 -10.84 4.59 -15.75
C LYS A 159 -9.43 5.18 -15.89
N GLY A 160 -8.58 4.61 -16.71
CA GLY A 160 -7.22 5.08 -16.91
C GLY A 160 -6.25 4.67 -15.81
N PHE A 161 -6.45 3.53 -15.16
CA PHE A 161 -5.44 3.00 -14.24
C PHE A 161 -4.17 2.59 -14.98
N GLY A 162 -3.02 2.77 -14.33
CA GLY A 162 -1.70 2.45 -14.89
C GLY A 162 -1.11 1.12 -14.41
N GLY A 163 -1.81 0.38 -13.55
CA GLY A 163 -1.38 -0.91 -13.03
C GLY A 163 -2.42 -1.55 -12.11
N LEU A 164 -2.11 -2.76 -11.66
CA LEU A 164 -2.97 -3.58 -10.80
C LEU A 164 -2.21 -3.97 -9.54
N ASP A 165 -2.89 -4.00 -8.41
CA ASP A 165 -2.40 -4.49 -7.14
C ASP A 165 -3.37 -5.52 -6.57
N PHE A 166 -2.84 -6.63 -6.08
CA PHE A 166 -3.58 -7.62 -5.32
C PHE A 166 -3.29 -7.47 -3.84
N ASP A 167 -4.29 -7.10 -3.08
CA ASP A 167 -4.25 -7.07 -1.62
C ASP A 167 -5.20 -8.14 -1.07
N PHE A 168 -4.77 -9.40 -1.23
CA PHE A 168 -5.53 -10.57 -0.77
C PHE A 168 -4.94 -11.07 0.54
N GLU A 169 -5.73 -10.91 1.59
CA GLU A 169 -5.38 -11.39 2.92
C GLU A 169 -6.18 -12.65 3.29
N TYR A 170 -5.74 -13.33 4.33
CA TYR A 170 -6.41 -14.52 4.89
C TYR A 170 -6.63 -15.64 3.87
N ILE A 171 -5.70 -15.82 2.95
CA ILE A 171 -5.76 -16.88 1.93
C ILE A 171 -5.64 -18.24 2.61
N MET A 172 -6.51 -19.17 2.24
CA MET A 172 -6.49 -20.53 2.79
C MET A 172 -5.18 -21.24 2.41
N ALA A 173 -4.64 -22.06 3.31
CA ALA A 173 -3.40 -22.80 3.07
C ALA A 173 -3.46 -23.67 1.80
N ASP A 174 -4.62 -24.26 1.52
CA ASP A 174 -4.85 -25.10 0.34
C ASP A 174 -4.89 -24.28 -0.96
N ASP A 175 -5.19 -23.00 -0.89
CA ASP A 175 -5.24 -22.09 -2.06
C ASP A 175 -3.88 -21.50 -2.43
N ARG A 176 -2.85 -21.70 -1.61
CA ARG A 176 -1.54 -21.04 -1.71
C ARG A 176 -0.90 -21.12 -3.10
N VAL A 177 -0.89 -22.29 -3.71
CA VAL A 177 -0.30 -22.51 -5.03
C VAL A 177 -1.22 -21.96 -6.13
N ALA A 178 -2.51 -22.24 -6.03
CA ALA A 178 -3.51 -21.77 -6.99
C ALA A 178 -3.57 -20.23 -7.04
N TYR A 179 -3.42 -19.57 -5.88
CA TYR A 179 -3.33 -18.11 -5.82
C TYR A 179 -2.08 -17.57 -6.54
N ALA A 180 -0.93 -18.16 -6.31
CA ALA A 180 0.28 -17.75 -7.02
C ALA A 180 0.18 -17.97 -8.54
N ASP A 181 -0.47 -19.05 -8.98
CA ASP A 181 -0.73 -19.31 -10.40
C ASP A 181 -1.72 -18.30 -11.00
N PHE A 182 -2.77 -17.93 -10.24
CA PHE A 182 -3.68 -16.86 -10.63
C PHE A 182 -2.98 -15.51 -10.80
N VAL A 183 -2.14 -15.11 -9.83
CA VAL A 183 -1.31 -13.89 -9.92
C VAL A 183 -0.40 -13.96 -11.14
N ARG A 184 0.28 -15.10 -11.38
CA ARG A 184 1.17 -15.28 -12.53
C ARG A 184 0.43 -15.13 -13.85
N LEU A 185 -0.71 -15.77 -14.01
CA LEU A 185 -1.55 -15.66 -15.20
C LEU A 185 -1.99 -14.22 -15.44
N THR A 186 -2.49 -13.56 -14.39
CA THR A 186 -2.93 -12.16 -14.48
C THR A 186 -1.77 -11.25 -14.85
N THR A 187 -0.60 -11.43 -14.23
CA THR A 187 0.60 -10.66 -14.55
C THR A 187 1.01 -10.82 -16.01
N GLN A 188 1.03 -12.05 -16.52
CA GLN A 188 1.37 -12.33 -17.92
C GLN A 188 0.40 -11.65 -18.90
N ILE A 189 -0.88 -11.62 -18.59
CA ILE A 189 -1.91 -10.96 -19.41
C ILE A 189 -1.74 -9.43 -19.32
N MET A 190 -1.68 -8.87 -18.12
CA MET A 190 -1.61 -7.43 -17.89
C MET A 190 -0.33 -6.81 -18.47
N ASN A 191 0.80 -7.50 -18.38
CA ASN A 191 2.07 -7.04 -18.95
C ASN A 191 2.04 -6.89 -20.48
N ARG A 192 1.20 -7.67 -21.20
CA ARG A 192 1.02 -7.51 -22.67
C ARG A 192 0.37 -6.19 -23.03
N PHE A 193 -0.36 -5.60 -22.09
CA PHE A 193 -0.99 -4.27 -22.23
C PHE A 193 -0.18 -3.15 -21.56
N GLY A 194 1.03 -3.47 -21.05
CA GLY A 194 1.91 -2.51 -20.40
C GLY A 194 1.60 -2.23 -18.91
N TYR A 195 0.63 -2.94 -18.33
CA TYR A 195 0.30 -2.81 -16.91
C TYR A 195 1.21 -3.68 -16.06
N GLN A 196 1.72 -3.12 -14.97
CA GLN A 196 2.46 -3.88 -13.95
C GLN A 196 1.50 -4.39 -12.88
N VAL A 197 1.85 -5.53 -12.29
CA VAL A 197 1.09 -6.16 -11.21
C VAL A 197 1.94 -6.20 -9.95
N THR A 198 1.37 -5.72 -8.86
CA THR A 198 1.92 -5.77 -7.49
C THR A 198 1.11 -6.75 -6.65
N VAL A 199 1.72 -7.32 -5.63
CA VAL A 199 1.04 -8.12 -4.60
C VAL A 199 1.44 -7.60 -3.23
N ALA A 200 0.46 -7.25 -2.41
CA ALA A 200 0.65 -6.92 -1.01
C ALA A 200 0.70 -8.19 -0.16
N LEU A 201 1.63 -8.29 0.75
CA LEU A 201 1.88 -9.48 1.56
C LEU A 201 2.07 -9.13 3.03
N ALA A 202 1.43 -9.89 3.92
CA ALA A 202 1.71 -9.83 5.35
C ALA A 202 3.16 -10.24 5.64
N PRO A 203 3.88 -9.55 6.54
CA PRO A 203 5.26 -9.87 6.87
C PRO A 203 5.35 -11.20 7.65
N LYS A 204 6.23 -12.09 7.23
CA LYS A 204 6.45 -13.41 7.83
C LYS A 204 7.85 -13.50 8.42
N THR A 205 7.98 -14.19 9.55
CA THR A 205 9.27 -14.50 10.18
C THR A 205 9.87 -15.80 9.69
N SER A 206 9.05 -16.68 9.06
CA SER A 206 9.51 -17.93 8.44
C SER A 206 8.58 -18.37 7.32
N ALA A 207 9.07 -19.23 6.42
CA ALA A 207 8.26 -19.79 5.33
C ALA A 207 7.07 -20.64 5.84
N THR A 208 7.21 -21.23 7.02
CA THR A 208 6.24 -22.12 7.65
C THR A 208 5.51 -21.48 8.83
N GLN A 209 5.48 -20.15 8.90
CA GLN A 209 4.77 -19.44 9.98
C GLN A 209 3.30 -19.84 9.98
N PRO A 210 2.77 -20.35 11.12
CA PRO A 210 1.38 -20.73 11.22
C PRO A 210 0.46 -19.52 11.35
N GLY A 211 -0.79 -19.68 10.95
CA GLY A 211 -1.86 -18.71 11.06
C GLY A 211 -2.49 -18.34 9.71
N LEU A 212 -3.78 -18.04 9.75
CA LEU A 212 -4.59 -17.81 8.56
C LEU A 212 -4.07 -16.65 7.68
N LEU A 213 -3.43 -15.65 8.29
CA LEU A 213 -2.81 -14.52 7.56
C LEU A 213 -1.55 -14.95 6.79
N TYR A 214 -0.94 -16.08 7.13
CA TYR A 214 0.39 -16.47 6.69
C TYR A 214 0.46 -17.74 5.85
N GLU A 215 -0.36 -18.74 6.16
CA GLU A 215 -0.22 -20.09 5.59
C GLU A 215 -0.54 -20.15 4.09
N GLY A 216 -1.50 -19.35 3.63
CA GLY A 216 -1.87 -19.22 2.21
C GLY A 216 -0.91 -18.37 1.37
N VAL A 217 0.14 -17.78 1.97
CA VAL A 217 1.07 -16.88 1.29
C VAL A 217 2.42 -17.55 1.11
N ASP A 218 2.91 -17.63 -0.13
CA ASP A 218 4.24 -18.13 -0.47
C ASP A 218 5.07 -17.03 -1.14
N TYR A 219 6.09 -16.52 -0.44
CA TYR A 219 6.90 -15.41 -0.93
C TYR A 219 7.67 -15.74 -2.21
N ALA A 220 8.18 -16.98 -2.33
CA ALA A 220 8.93 -17.39 -3.51
C ALA A 220 8.02 -17.45 -4.73
N LEU A 221 6.87 -18.15 -4.61
CA LEU A 221 5.91 -18.28 -5.70
C LEU A 221 5.33 -16.94 -6.14
N LEU A 222 4.98 -16.07 -5.18
CA LEU A 222 4.40 -14.75 -5.47
C LEU A 222 5.43 -13.76 -6.00
N GLY A 223 6.68 -13.82 -5.49
CA GLY A 223 7.78 -13.02 -6.01
C GLY A 223 8.17 -13.37 -7.44
N GLU A 224 7.99 -14.64 -7.86
CA GLU A 224 8.16 -15.08 -9.25
C GLU A 224 6.94 -14.75 -10.14
N ALA A 225 5.76 -14.63 -9.54
CA ALA A 225 4.51 -14.42 -10.25
C ALA A 225 4.23 -12.97 -10.58
N ALA A 226 4.50 -12.04 -9.67
CA ALA A 226 4.21 -10.62 -9.79
C ALA A 226 5.41 -9.82 -10.31
N ASN A 227 5.19 -8.59 -10.77
CA ASN A 227 6.27 -7.67 -11.12
C ASN A 227 6.92 -7.07 -9.87
N ARG A 228 6.15 -6.92 -8.78
CA ARG A 228 6.59 -6.38 -7.50
C ARG A 228 5.85 -7.03 -6.35
N VAL A 229 6.50 -7.04 -5.20
CA VAL A 229 5.92 -7.46 -3.93
C VAL A 229 6.02 -6.29 -2.96
N PHE A 230 4.95 -6.04 -2.24
CA PHE A 230 4.90 -5.08 -1.15
C PHE A 230 4.73 -5.83 0.18
N LEU A 231 5.65 -5.62 1.12
CA LEU A 231 5.54 -6.18 2.46
C LEU A 231 4.89 -5.16 3.38
N MET A 232 3.74 -5.51 3.98
CA MET A 232 2.98 -4.67 4.91
C MET A 232 3.65 -4.63 6.28
N THR A 233 4.82 -4.01 6.38
CA THR A 233 5.65 -3.95 7.60
C THR A 233 5.29 -2.76 8.49
N TYR A 234 4.01 -2.54 8.70
CA TYR A 234 3.42 -1.51 9.57
C TYR A 234 2.46 -2.15 10.58
N GLU A 235 1.65 -1.36 11.30
CA GLU A 235 0.77 -1.84 12.38
C GLU A 235 1.54 -2.43 13.58
N TRP A 236 2.54 -1.69 14.03
CA TRP A 236 3.39 -2.07 15.17
C TRP A 236 2.64 -2.15 16.50
N GLY A 237 1.42 -1.66 16.56
CA GLY A 237 0.54 -1.72 17.71
C GLY A 237 -0.89 -2.02 17.29
N TYR A 238 -1.66 -2.57 18.22
CA TYR A 238 -3.07 -2.83 18.04
C TYR A 238 -3.89 -1.89 18.94
N THR A 239 -5.01 -1.35 18.41
CA THR A 239 -5.84 -0.34 19.11
C THR A 239 -6.26 -0.75 20.52
N TYR A 240 -6.48 -2.05 20.73
CA TYR A 240 -6.90 -2.61 22.03
C TYR A 240 -5.80 -3.42 22.72
N GLY A 241 -4.57 -3.36 22.19
CA GLY A 241 -3.39 -4.01 22.76
C GLY A 241 -2.44 -3.03 23.45
N PRO A 242 -1.34 -3.51 24.05
CA PRO A 242 -0.27 -2.65 24.50
C PRO A 242 0.34 -1.90 23.30
N THR A 243 0.86 -0.71 23.54
CA THR A 243 1.64 0.02 22.55
C THR A 243 2.80 -0.85 22.08
N GLY A 244 2.95 -1.00 20.76
CA GLY A 244 4.11 -1.70 20.19
C GLY A 244 5.41 -0.98 20.56
N ASP A 245 6.49 -1.75 20.71
CA ASP A 245 7.83 -1.17 20.82
C ASP A 245 8.21 -0.57 19.46
N MET A 246 8.66 0.70 19.49
CA MET A 246 9.17 1.41 18.29
C MET A 246 10.65 1.16 18.12
#